data_62c2a9d1a5985390e05505182a91a76b
#
_entry.id   62c2a9d1a5985390e05505182a91a76b
#
_cell.length_a   1.000
_cell.length_b   1.000
_cell.length_c   1.000
_cell.angle_alpha   90.00
_cell.angle_beta   90.00
_cell.angle_gamma   90.00
#
_symmetry.space_group_name_H-M   'P 1'
#
loop_
_entity.id
_entity.type
_entity.pdbx_description
1 polymer ?
#
loop_
_entity_poly.entity_id
_entity_poly.type
_entity_poly.pdbx_seq_one_letter_code
_entity_poly.pdbx_strand_id
1 'polypeptide(L)'
;RALGLAGRVAVSHAFCLGMVEERELEALLELLREQRIAIMTTAPGDRPTPPVRRLREAGVTVGAGSDGVRDAWTPFGNADMLERAMLVAYRNGFRTDRLLHDALDIATRDNAAVLGLTGYGLAPGDRADLVVVPGESLGEIIAMRPPRALVLSGGRVVARDGRCVL
;
A
#
# COMPACT_ATOMS: atom_id res chain seq x y z
N ARG A 1 -10.92 -13.10 -18.90
CA ARG A 1 -10.22 -14.27 -19.50
C ARG A 1 -9.90 -14.05 -20.98
N ALA A 2 -10.82 -13.49 -21.77
CA ALA A 2 -10.66 -13.32 -23.22
C ALA A 2 -9.44 -12.47 -23.64
N LEU A 3 -8.96 -11.55 -22.79
CA LEU A 3 -7.86 -10.65 -23.11
C LEU A 3 -6.48 -11.14 -22.62
N GLY A 4 -6.41 -12.25 -21.91
CA GLY A 4 -5.15 -12.78 -21.36
C GLY A 4 -4.44 -11.84 -20.37
N LEU A 5 -5.18 -10.96 -19.68
CA LEU A 5 -4.64 -9.93 -18.77
C LEU A 5 -4.63 -10.36 -17.29
N ALA A 6 -4.88 -11.64 -16.98
CA ALA A 6 -4.86 -12.12 -15.60
C ALA A 6 -3.52 -11.80 -14.90
N GLY A 7 -3.58 -11.13 -13.75
CA GLY A 7 -2.41 -10.67 -13.01
C GLY A 7 -1.76 -9.39 -13.56
N ARG A 8 -2.39 -8.72 -14.51
CA ARG A 8 -1.91 -7.48 -15.14
C ARG A 8 -2.94 -6.35 -15.06
N VAL A 9 -3.93 -6.50 -14.20
CA VAL A 9 -5.01 -5.53 -13.99
C VAL A 9 -5.04 -5.13 -12.52
N ALA A 10 -5.11 -3.84 -12.28
CA ALA A 10 -5.42 -3.28 -10.97
C ALA A 10 -6.62 -2.35 -11.08
N VAL A 11 -7.49 -2.37 -10.07
CA VAL A 11 -8.62 -1.46 -9.95
C VAL A 11 -8.32 -0.47 -8.86
N SER A 12 -8.36 0.82 -9.21
CA SER A 12 -8.15 1.90 -8.25
C SER A 12 -9.42 2.20 -7.47
N HIS A 13 -9.27 2.53 -6.19
CA HIS A 13 -10.30 2.88 -5.21
C HIS A 13 -11.22 1.71 -4.83
N ALA A 14 -11.95 1.15 -5.78
CA ALA A 14 -12.91 0.06 -5.56
C ALA A 14 -13.84 0.28 -4.35
N PHE A 15 -14.33 1.52 -4.16
CA PHE A 15 -15.17 1.91 -3.00
C PHE A 15 -16.42 1.05 -2.87
N CYS A 16 -16.97 0.60 -4.01
CA CYS A 16 -18.13 -0.28 -4.03
C CYS A 16 -17.94 -1.57 -3.23
N LEU A 17 -16.73 -2.10 -3.11
CA LEU A 17 -16.45 -3.29 -2.29
C LEU A 17 -16.72 -3.08 -0.80
N GLY A 18 -16.75 -1.84 -0.33
CA GLY A 18 -17.16 -1.48 1.03
C GLY A 18 -18.65 -1.15 1.18
N MET A 19 -19.44 -1.32 0.12
CA MET A 19 -20.86 -0.91 0.05
C MET A 19 -21.79 -2.06 -0.32
N VAL A 20 -21.28 -3.16 -0.82
CA VAL A 20 -22.05 -4.33 -1.23
C VAL A 20 -22.39 -5.21 -0.03
N GLU A 21 -23.44 -6.02 -0.17
CA GLU A 21 -23.83 -7.00 0.82
C GLU A 21 -22.79 -8.16 0.88
N GLU A 22 -22.72 -8.83 2.04
CA GLU A 22 -21.72 -9.86 2.32
C GLU A 22 -21.66 -10.95 1.24
N ARG A 23 -22.82 -11.44 0.78
CA ARG A 23 -22.87 -12.48 -0.26
C ARG A 23 -22.28 -12.02 -1.60
N GLU A 24 -22.51 -10.76 -1.95
CA GLU A 24 -21.96 -10.18 -3.17
C GLU A 24 -20.46 -9.94 -3.03
N LEU A 25 -20.02 -9.49 -1.85
CA LEU A 25 -18.60 -9.33 -1.54
C LEU A 25 -17.86 -10.64 -1.71
N GLU A 26 -18.34 -11.75 -1.15
CA GLU A 26 -17.72 -13.07 -1.29
C GLU A 26 -17.53 -13.47 -2.76
N ALA A 27 -18.57 -13.31 -3.58
CA ALA A 27 -18.50 -13.62 -5.01
C ALA A 27 -17.48 -12.73 -5.74
N LEU A 28 -17.39 -11.44 -5.38
CA LEU A 28 -16.42 -10.51 -5.95
C LEU A 28 -14.99 -10.85 -5.50
N LEU A 29 -14.77 -11.23 -4.24
CA LEU A 29 -13.45 -11.64 -3.74
C LEU A 29 -12.94 -12.86 -4.50
N GLU A 30 -13.79 -13.86 -4.71
CA GLU A 30 -13.44 -15.06 -5.48
C GLU A 30 -13.05 -14.69 -6.93
N LEU A 31 -13.86 -13.86 -7.59
CA LEU A 31 -13.60 -13.40 -8.95
C LEU A 31 -12.29 -12.61 -9.06
N LEU A 32 -12.04 -11.69 -8.14
CA LEU A 32 -10.80 -10.91 -8.08
C LEU A 32 -9.58 -11.81 -7.92
N ARG A 33 -9.66 -12.79 -7.01
CA ARG A 33 -8.61 -13.79 -6.79
C ARG A 33 -8.36 -14.64 -8.04
N GLU A 34 -9.42 -15.23 -8.63
CA GLU A 34 -9.31 -16.09 -9.82
C GLU A 34 -8.70 -15.36 -11.02
N GLN A 35 -9.12 -14.11 -11.24
CA GLN A 35 -8.62 -13.30 -12.34
C GLN A 35 -7.30 -12.59 -11.99
N ARG A 36 -6.81 -12.75 -10.75
CA ARG A 36 -5.61 -12.07 -10.23
C ARG A 36 -5.67 -10.56 -10.47
N ILE A 37 -6.82 -9.97 -10.16
CA ILE A 37 -7.03 -8.52 -10.24
C ILE A 37 -6.62 -7.93 -8.89
N ALA A 38 -5.69 -6.98 -8.91
CA ALA A 38 -5.25 -6.27 -7.72
C ALA A 38 -6.17 -5.08 -7.42
N ILE A 39 -6.21 -4.67 -6.16
CA ILE A 39 -6.92 -3.47 -5.71
C ILE A 39 -5.89 -2.44 -5.23
N MET A 40 -6.05 -1.19 -5.66
CA MET A 40 -5.29 -0.05 -5.15
C MET A 40 -6.21 0.84 -4.32
N THR A 41 -5.81 1.17 -3.09
CA THR A 41 -6.60 2.03 -2.21
C THR A 41 -5.83 3.27 -1.77
N THR A 42 -6.53 4.37 -1.58
CA THR A 42 -6.00 5.57 -0.92
C THR A 42 -6.35 5.62 0.56
N ALA A 43 -7.18 4.67 1.04
CA ALA A 43 -7.73 4.64 2.39
C ALA A 43 -8.33 6.00 2.81
N PRO A 44 -9.27 6.59 2.04
CA PRO A 44 -9.83 7.91 2.35
C PRO A 44 -10.66 7.88 3.63
N GLY A 45 -10.75 9.03 4.30
CA GLY A 45 -11.49 9.17 5.56
C GLY A 45 -12.99 9.43 5.39
N ASP A 46 -13.40 9.94 4.25
CA ASP A 46 -14.72 10.56 4.00
C ASP A 46 -15.71 9.66 3.26
N ARG A 47 -15.32 8.44 2.90
CA ARG A 47 -16.16 7.51 2.13
C ARG A 47 -15.88 6.05 2.44
N PRO A 48 -16.73 5.10 2.03
CA PRO A 48 -16.44 3.67 2.15
C PRO A 48 -15.12 3.32 1.50
N THR A 49 -14.45 2.33 2.05
CA THR A 49 -13.18 1.82 1.52
C THR A 49 -13.32 0.32 1.27
N PRO A 50 -12.57 -0.24 0.31
CA PRO A 50 -12.53 -1.68 0.15
C PRO A 50 -12.10 -2.34 1.47
N PRO A 51 -12.68 -3.49 1.84
CA PRO A 51 -12.35 -4.19 3.08
C PRO A 51 -10.99 -4.89 2.94
N VAL A 52 -9.92 -4.14 3.17
CA VAL A 52 -8.52 -4.53 2.89
C VAL A 52 -8.17 -5.88 3.53
N ARG A 53 -8.59 -6.10 4.79
CA ARG A 53 -8.34 -7.35 5.49
C ARG A 53 -8.97 -8.54 4.76
N ARG A 54 -10.25 -8.42 4.37
CA ARG A 54 -10.99 -9.47 3.67
C ARG A 54 -10.38 -9.77 2.30
N LEU A 55 -9.99 -8.74 1.56
CA LEU A 55 -9.27 -8.89 0.29
C LEU A 55 -8.00 -9.71 0.46
N ARG A 56 -7.16 -9.36 1.44
CA ARG A 56 -5.90 -10.09 1.69
C ARG A 56 -6.14 -11.52 2.16
N GLU A 57 -7.08 -11.75 3.06
CA GLU A 57 -7.48 -13.09 3.52
C GLU A 57 -7.99 -13.96 2.36
N ALA A 58 -8.67 -13.37 1.38
CA ALA A 58 -9.09 -14.04 0.15
C ALA A 58 -7.98 -14.24 -0.89
N GLY A 59 -6.74 -13.75 -0.63
CA GLY A 59 -5.60 -13.87 -1.55
C GLY A 59 -5.60 -12.83 -2.68
N VAL A 60 -6.35 -11.73 -2.55
CA VAL A 60 -6.32 -10.62 -3.48
C VAL A 60 -5.16 -9.68 -3.10
N THR A 61 -4.32 -9.35 -4.06
CA THR A 61 -3.24 -8.37 -3.85
C THR A 61 -3.83 -6.97 -3.66
N VAL A 62 -3.43 -6.31 -2.58
CA VAL A 62 -3.86 -4.94 -2.28
C VAL A 62 -2.64 -4.04 -2.18
N GLY A 63 -2.60 -3.00 -2.97
CA GLY A 63 -1.63 -1.91 -2.87
C GLY A 63 -2.27 -0.63 -2.35
N ALA A 64 -1.44 0.34 -1.98
CA ALA A 64 -1.89 1.65 -1.57
C ALA A 64 -1.14 2.77 -2.30
N GLY A 65 -1.82 3.89 -2.53
CA GLY A 65 -1.25 5.07 -3.16
C GLY A 65 -1.81 6.37 -2.60
N SER A 66 -1.15 7.47 -2.89
CA SER A 66 -1.57 8.79 -2.42
C SER A 66 -2.73 9.36 -3.24
N ASP A 67 -2.85 8.94 -4.52
CA ASP A 67 -3.69 9.60 -5.51
C ASP A 67 -3.25 11.06 -5.69
N GLY A 68 -4.16 12.03 -5.66
CA GLY A 68 -3.82 13.44 -5.67
C GLY A 68 -2.98 13.87 -4.47
N VAL A 69 -2.09 14.83 -4.69
CA VAL A 69 -1.24 15.43 -3.65
C VAL A 69 -1.30 16.94 -3.80
N ARG A 70 -2.10 17.60 -2.96
CA ARG A 70 -2.27 19.07 -2.97
C ARG A 70 -2.56 19.62 -4.36
N ASP A 71 -3.53 19.03 -5.00
CA ASP A 71 -3.98 19.40 -6.35
C ASP A 71 -5.36 20.09 -6.34
N ALA A 72 -5.93 20.28 -7.52
CA ALA A 72 -7.25 20.91 -7.65
C ALA A 72 -8.41 20.06 -7.07
N TRP A 73 -8.17 18.78 -6.79
CA TRP A 73 -9.16 17.86 -6.23
C TRP A 73 -9.13 17.84 -4.71
N THR A 74 -7.92 17.87 -4.10
CA THR A 74 -7.75 17.80 -2.65
C THR A 74 -6.59 18.67 -2.17
N PRO A 75 -6.76 19.43 -1.08
CA PRO A 75 -5.67 20.20 -0.46
C PRO A 75 -4.73 19.31 0.36
N PHE A 76 -5.03 18.02 0.54
CA PHE A 76 -4.29 17.10 1.39
C PHE A 76 -3.26 16.30 0.60
N GLY A 77 -2.43 15.56 1.35
CA GLY A 77 -1.42 14.65 0.81
C GLY A 77 -0.03 15.22 0.79
N ASN A 78 0.94 14.33 0.87
CA ASN A 78 2.38 14.64 0.92
C ASN A 78 3.23 13.58 0.19
N ALA A 79 2.60 12.60 -0.48
CA ALA A 79 3.22 11.44 -1.11
C ALA A 79 4.05 10.57 -0.15
N ASP A 80 3.86 10.69 1.15
CA ASP A 80 4.54 9.88 2.16
C ASP A 80 3.88 8.49 2.29
N MET A 81 4.58 7.45 1.83
CA MET A 81 4.05 6.09 1.83
C MET A 81 3.98 5.47 3.24
N LEU A 82 4.76 5.97 4.20
CA LEU A 82 4.61 5.55 5.60
C LEU A 82 3.34 6.14 6.23
N GLU A 83 3.00 7.37 5.87
CA GLU A 83 1.70 7.96 6.22
C GLU A 83 0.56 7.18 5.55
N ARG A 84 0.74 6.73 4.32
CA ARG A 84 -0.25 5.89 3.63
C ARG A 84 -0.46 4.56 4.34
N ALA A 85 0.61 3.90 4.79
CA ALA A 85 0.52 2.69 5.61
C ALA A 85 -0.27 2.94 6.90
N MET A 86 0.00 4.05 7.59
CA MET A 86 -0.75 4.45 8.77
C MET A 86 -2.23 4.68 8.47
N LEU A 87 -2.57 5.37 7.39
CA LEU A 87 -3.97 5.60 6.99
C LEU A 87 -4.70 4.29 6.65
N VAL A 88 -4.04 3.37 5.95
CA VAL A 88 -4.57 2.02 5.70
C VAL A 88 -4.85 1.30 7.03
N ALA A 89 -3.88 1.30 7.94
CA ALA A 89 -4.03 0.69 9.25
C ALA A 89 -5.18 1.31 10.05
N TYR A 90 -5.23 2.61 10.11
CA TYR A 90 -6.25 3.37 10.85
C TYR A 90 -7.67 3.09 10.32
N ARG A 91 -7.85 3.17 9.01
CA ARG A 91 -9.15 2.98 8.35
C ARG A 91 -9.67 1.54 8.44
N ASN A 92 -8.77 0.56 8.53
CA ASN A 92 -9.14 -0.86 8.60
C ASN A 92 -9.06 -1.43 10.02
N GLY A 93 -8.83 -0.61 11.04
CA GLY A 93 -8.75 -1.05 12.43
C GLY A 93 -7.57 -1.99 12.71
N PHE A 94 -6.46 -1.86 12.00
CA PHE A 94 -5.26 -2.65 12.21
C PHE A 94 -4.53 -2.17 13.47
N ARG A 95 -4.58 -2.98 14.54
CA ARG A 95 -4.11 -2.58 15.88
C ARG A 95 -3.13 -3.58 16.50
N THR A 96 -2.73 -4.61 15.77
CA THR A 96 -1.73 -5.59 16.22
C THR A 96 -0.49 -5.49 15.37
N ASP A 97 0.66 -5.87 15.90
CA ASP A 97 1.93 -5.82 15.17
C ASP A 97 1.85 -6.50 13.81
N ARG A 98 1.24 -7.68 13.75
CA ARG A 98 1.02 -8.39 12.51
C ARG A 98 0.25 -7.55 11.48
N LEU A 99 -0.86 -6.93 11.87
CA LEU A 99 -1.69 -6.12 10.98
C LEU A 99 -0.99 -4.82 10.58
N LEU A 100 -0.14 -4.27 11.44
CA LEU A 100 0.71 -3.11 11.10
C LEU A 100 1.79 -3.51 10.08
N HIS A 101 2.37 -4.71 10.20
CA HIS A 101 3.22 -5.27 9.15
C HIS A 101 2.47 -5.40 7.82
N ASP A 102 1.24 -5.91 7.84
CA ASP A 102 0.39 -6.00 6.64
C ASP A 102 0.15 -4.61 6.01
N ALA A 103 -0.06 -3.57 6.81
CA ALA A 103 -0.22 -2.20 6.31
C ALA A 103 1.06 -1.67 5.63
N LEU A 104 2.24 -2.00 6.17
CA LEU A 104 3.51 -1.64 5.54
C LEU A 104 3.71 -2.42 4.23
N ASP A 105 3.41 -3.70 4.22
CA ASP A 105 3.49 -4.53 3.01
C ASP A 105 2.63 -3.96 1.88
N ILE A 106 1.40 -3.55 2.18
CA ILE A 106 0.48 -2.90 1.25
C ILE A 106 1.11 -1.62 0.64
N ALA A 107 1.85 -0.86 1.42
CA ALA A 107 2.50 0.37 0.96
C ALA A 107 3.87 0.14 0.27
N THR A 108 4.41 -1.07 0.31
CA THR A 108 5.75 -1.42 -0.19
C THR A 108 5.72 -2.63 -1.11
N ARG A 109 5.88 -3.81 -0.57
CA ARG A 109 6.04 -5.08 -1.28
C ARG A 109 4.85 -5.43 -2.17
N ASP A 110 3.64 -5.23 -1.67
CA ASP A 110 2.43 -5.50 -2.43
C ASP A 110 2.23 -4.47 -3.55
N ASN A 111 2.62 -3.21 -3.33
CA ASN A 111 2.68 -2.21 -4.40
C ASN A 111 3.66 -2.63 -5.51
N ALA A 112 4.84 -3.13 -5.14
CA ALA A 112 5.79 -3.63 -6.12
C ALA A 112 5.19 -4.78 -6.94
N ALA A 113 4.47 -5.70 -6.29
CA ALA A 113 3.76 -6.79 -6.97
C ALA A 113 2.66 -6.29 -7.91
N VAL A 114 1.87 -5.29 -7.50
CA VAL A 114 0.85 -4.66 -8.36
C VAL A 114 1.47 -4.02 -9.59
N LEU A 115 2.63 -3.38 -9.43
CA LEU A 115 3.37 -2.73 -10.51
C LEU A 115 4.19 -3.71 -11.37
N GLY A 116 4.24 -4.99 -10.99
CA GLY A 116 5.03 -6.00 -11.68
C GLY A 116 6.54 -5.79 -11.55
N LEU A 117 6.99 -5.12 -10.49
CA LEU A 117 8.42 -4.89 -10.24
C LEU A 117 9.09 -6.17 -9.75
N THR A 118 10.24 -6.47 -10.32
CA THR A 118 11.13 -7.56 -9.91
C THR A 118 12.36 -7.01 -9.23
N GLY A 119 12.99 -7.79 -8.32
CA GLY A 119 14.18 -7.35 -7.59
C GLY A 119 13.88 -6.21 -6.61
N TYR A 120 12.67 -6.16 -6.08
CA TYR A 120 12.26 -5.23 -5.04
C TYR A 120 12.16 -5.95 -3.69
N GLY A 121 12.95 -5.52 -2.72
CA GLY A 121 12.96 -6.12 -1.40
C GLY A 121 14.22 -5.80 -0.62
N LEU A 122 14.53 -6.67 0.35
CA LEU A 122 15.72 -6.58 1.21
C LEU A 122 16.64 -7.79 1.07
N ALA A 123 16.41 -8.64 0.08
CA ALA A 123 17.27 -9.80 -0.14
C ALA A 123 18.57 -9.39 -0.86
N PRO A 124 19.67 -10.10 -0.63
CA PRO A 124 20.89 -9.90 -1.41
C PRO A 124 20.62 -10.07 -2.92
N GLY A 125 20.97 -9.07 -3.70
CA GLY A 125 20.72 -9.03 -5.14
C GLY A 125 19.51 -8.19 -5.54
N ASP A 126 18.64 -7.80 -4.59
CA ASP A 126 17.58 -6.84 -4.85
C ASP A 126 18.16 -5.44 -5.10
N ARG A 127 17.40 -4.63 -5.81
CA ARG A 127 17.75 -3.23 -6.05
C ARG A 127 17.78 -2.46 -4.73
N ALA A 128 18.84 -1.72 -4.49
CA ALA A 128 19.02 -0.92 -3.28
C ALA A 128 18.15 0.36 -3.29
N ASP A 129 16.82 0.19 -3.30
CA ASP A 129 15.83 1.23 -3.05
C ASP A 129 15.38 1.09 -1.60
N LEU A 130 16.06 1.76 -0.69
CA LEU A 130 15.97 1.52 0.74
C LEU A 130 15.60 2.78 1.49
N VAL A 131 14.85 2.62 2.56
CA VAL A 131 14.54 3.69 3.51
C VAL A 131 14.94 3.25 4.92
N VAL A 132 15.76 4.05 5.58
CA VAL A 132 16.14 3.85 6.98
C VAL A 132 15.32 4.80 7.83
N VAL A 133 14.57 4.23 8.77
CA VAL A 133 13.67 4.97 9.66
C VAL A 133 14.06 4.66 11.10
N PRO A 134 14.29 5.68 11.95
CA PRO A 134 14.56 5.46 13.37
C PRO A 134 13.29 4.98 14.09
N GLY A 135 13.43 4.05 15.03
CA GLY A 135 12.33 3.54 15.86
C GLY A 135 12.69 2.19 16.47
N GLU A 136 12.03 1.84 17.55
CA GLU A 136 12.25 0.59 18.29
C GLU A 136 11.38 -0.56 17.75
N SER A 137 10.26 -0.23 17.11
CA SER A 137 9.35 -1.21 16.53
C SER A 137 8.68 -0.67 15.27
N LEU A 138 8.21 -1.59 14.42
CA LEU A 138 7.45 -1.21 13.25
C LEU A 138 6.13 -0.52 13.61
N GLY A 139 5.47 -0.95 14.68
CA GLY A 139 4.25 -0.33 15.17
C GLY A 139 4.47 1.15 15.54
N GLU A 140 5.56 1.43 16.27
CA GLU A 140 5.98 2.79 16.59
C GLU A 140 6.26 3.61 15.34
N ILE A 141 7.05 3.06 14.41
CA ILE A 141 7.42 3.73 13.15
C ILE A 141 6.17 4.12 12.34
N ILE A 142 5.19 3.24 12.23
CA ILE A 142 3.94 3.53 11.52
C ILE A 142 3.11 4.58 12.27
N ALA A 143 3.02 4.48 13.58
CA ALA A 143 2.24 5.41 14.39
C ALA A 143 2.85 6.82 14.41
N MET A 144 4.17 6.92 14.60
CA MET A 144 4.88 8.18 14.79
C MET A 144 5.36 8.81 13.47
N ARG A 145 5.62 8.01 12.45
CA ARG A 145 6.11 8.44 11.11
C ARG A 145 7.32 9.37 11.23
N PRO A 146 8.39 8.97 11.93
CA PRO A 146 9.53 9.84 12.14
C PRO A 146 10.21 10.20 10.81
N PRO A 147 10.97 11.31 10.76
CA PRO A 147 11.77 11.66 9.59
C PRO A 147 12.70 10.51 9.17
N ARG A 148 12.88 10.32 7.88
CA ARG A 148 13.76 9.28 7.34
C ARG A 148 15.21 9.69 7.59
N ALA A 149 15.96 8.83 8.27
CA ALA A 149 17.38 9.04 8.46
C ALA A 149 18.12 8.96 7.12
N LEU A 150 17.73 8.01 6.27
CA LEU A 150 18.36 7.82 4.97
C LEU A 150 17.35 7.31 3.94
N VAL A 151 17.45 7.80 2.71
CA VAL A 151 16.73 7.26 1.55
C VAL A 151 17.74 6.98 0.45
N LEU A 152 17.73 5.76 -0.07
CA LEU A 152 18.52 5.31 -1.20
C LEU A 152 17.61 5.01 -2.39
N SER A 153 18.06 5.36 -3.57
CA SER A 153 17.46 4.93 -4.83
C SER A 153 18.55 4.38 -5.75
N GLY A 154 18.42 3.12 -6.11
CA GLY A 154 19.45 2.40 -6.89
C GLY A 154 20.84 2.43 -6.24
N GLY A 155 20.93 2.36 -4.93
CA GLY A 155 22.17 2.41 -4.16
C GLY A 155 22.75 3.84 -3.95
N ARG A 156 22.11 4.89 -4.51
CA ARG A 156 22.55 6.29 -4.30
C ARG A 156 21.72 6.92 -3.18
N VAL A 157 22.40 7.62 -2.27
CA VAL A 157 21.69 8.43 -1.26
C VAL A 157 21.01 9.60 -1.96
N VAL A 158 19.68 9.69 -1.82
CA VAL A 158 18.85 10.75 -2.42
C VAL A 158 18.24 11.68 -1.36
N ALA A 159 18.15 11.22 -0.11
CA ALA A 159 17.77 12.07 1.03
C ALA A 159 18.47 11.60 2.31
N ARG A 160 18.73 12.56 3.20
CA ARG A 160 19.31 12.37 4.52
C ARG A 160 18.61 13.27 5.52
N ASP A 161 18.26 12.73 6.71
CA ASP A 161 17.61 13.47 7.80
C ASP A 161 16.39 14.27 7.32
N GLY A 162 15.56 13.64 6.47
CA GLY A 162 14.36 14.23 5.91
C GLY A 162 14.57 15.30 4.83
N ARG A 163 15.81 15.51 4.35
CA ARG A 163 16.15 16.51 3.32
C ARG A 163 16.68 15.84 2.06
N CYS A 164 16.21 16.29 0.90
CA CYS A 164 16.78 15.90 -0.39
C CYS A 164 18.22 16.36 -0.50
N VAL A 165 19.11 15.49 -1.03
CA VAL A 165 20.55 15.75 -1.21
C VAL A 165 21.00 15.54 -2.66
N LEU A 166 20.06 15.54 -3.60
CA LEU A 166 20.32 15.48 -5.06
C LEU A 166 20.78 16.85 -5.59
#